data_4f7caf81f4ec3762c7785ccf80d1f366
#
_entry.id   4f7caf81f4ec3762c7785ccf80d1f366
#
_cell.length_a   1.000
_cell.length_b   1.000
_cell.length_c   1.000
_cell.angle_alpha   90.00
_cell.angle_beta   90.00
_cell.angle_gamma   90.00
#
_symmetry.space_group_name_H-M   'P 1'
#
loop_
_entity.id
_entity.type
_entity.pdbx_description
1 polymer ?
#
loop_
_entity_poly.entity_id
_entity_poly.type
_entity_poly.pdbx_seq_one_letter_code
_entity_poly.pdbx_strand_id
1 'polypeptide(L)'
;MSSSSQLHIHISAQDRPGILAETLGFIVNTGCNGVDIKQFVFNGLLNLSILLDGCDDGRVQPLREELSSYAEKMGFKATVY
;
A
#
# COMPACT_ATOMS: atom_id res chain seq x y z
N MET A 1 3.49 -7.98 25.31
CA MET A 1 3.71 -6.87 24.36
C MET A 1 3.29 -7.27 22.97
N SER A 2 2.58 -6.42 22.35
CA SER A 2 2.17 -6.67 21.00
C SER A 2 3.33 -6.46 20.04
N SER A 3 3.47 -7.36 19.09
CA SER A 3 4.44 -7.20 18.01
C SER A 3 3.81 -6.59 16.76
N SER A 4 2.59 -6.08 16.90
CA SER A 4 1.89 -5.49 15.76
C SER A 4 2.45 -4.12 15.43
N SER A 5 2.48 -3.82 14.16
CA SER A 5 2.97 -2.56 13.63
C SER A 5 1.89 -1.85 12.85
N GLN A 6 1.99 -0.55 12.82
CA GLN A 6 1.17 0.28 11.96
C GLN A 6 1.99 0.72 10.77
N LEU A 7 1.41 0.60 9.58
CA LEU A 7 2.07 0.98 8.34
C LEU A 7 1.24 1.98 7.58
N HIS A 8 1.91 2.97 7.03
CA HIS A 8 1.26 3.92 6.13
C HIS A 8 1.88 3.78 4.74
N ILE A 9 1.03 3.48 3.77
CA ILE A 9 1.44 3.34 2.38
C ILE A 9 0.81 4.48 1.60
N HIS A 10 1.62 5.14 0.80
CA HIS A 10 1.15 6.19 -0.09
C HIS A 10 1.55 5.85 -1.51
N ILE A 11 0.57 5.85 -2.40
CA ILE A 11 0.79 5.59 -3.81
C ILE A 11 0.32 6.78 -4.62
N SER A 12 1.16 7.22 -5.54
CA SER A 12 0.84 8.29 -6.48
C SER A 12 1.08 7.77 -7.90
N ALA A 13 0.04 7.77 -8.71
CA ALA A 13 0.09 7.18 -10.04
C ALA A 13 -0.89 7.91 -10.96
N GLN A 14 -0.68 7.76 -12.27
CA GLN A 14 -1.71 8.20 -13.20
C GLN A 14 -2.96 7.38 -12.96
N ASP A 15 -4.10 8.06 -12.96
CA ASP A 15 -5.37 7.39 -12.69
C ASP A 15 -5.69 6.40 -13.80
N ARG A 16 -5.86 5.13 -13.40
CA ARG A 16 -6.28 4.07 -14.30
C ARG A 16 -7.02 3.00 -13.51
N PRO A 17 -7.89 2.22 -14.18
CA PRO A 17 -8.62 1.15 -13.51
C PRO A 17 -7.68 0.10 -12.93
N GLY A 18 -8.05 -0.46 -11.80
CA GLY A 18 -7.39 -1.62 -11.25
C GLY A 18 -6.26 -1.36 -10.27
N ILE A 19 -5.76 -0.12 -10.13
CA ILE A 19 -4.65 0.16 -9.24
C ILE A 19 -4.99 -0.21 -7.80
N LEU A 20 -6.15 0.20 -7.32
CA LEU A 20 -6.57 -0.10 -5.95
C LEU A 20 -6.70 -1.60 -5.73
N ALA A 21 -7.34 -2.30 -6.66
CA ALA A 21 -7.53 -3.74 -6.53
C ALA A 21 -6.20 -4.49 -6.52
N GLU A 22 -5.28 -4.10 -7.39
CA GLU A 22 -3.95 -4.70 -7.44
C GLU A 22 -3.18 -4.45 -6.15
N THR A 23 -3.24 -3.22 -5.64
CA THR A 23 -2.57 -2.85 -4.39
C THR A 23 -3.14 -3.65 -3.22
N LEU A 24 -4.45 -3.78 -3.15
CA LEU A 24 -5.10 -4.56 -2.09
C LEU A 24 -4.69 -6.02 -2.15
N GLY A 25 -4.41 -6.53 -3.34
CA GLY A 25 -3.93 -7.90 -3.49
C GLY A 25 -2.62 -8.16 -2.75
N PHE A 26 -1.72 -7.18 -2.72
CA PHE A 26 -0.49 -7.31 -1.93
C PHE A 26 -0.78 -7.24 -0.43
N ILE A 27 -1.71 -6.38 -0.04
CA ILE A 27 -2.02 -6.13 1.36
C ILE A 27 -2.69 -7.32 2.03
N VAL A 28 -3.56 -8.02 1.31
CA VAL A 28 -4.29 -9.18 1.84
C VAL A 28 -3.34 -10.24 2.41
N ASN A 29 -2.16 -10.36 1.83
CA ASN A 29 -1.20 -11.38 2.24
C ASN A 29 -0.37 -10.98 3.46
N THR A 30 -0.57 -9.79 4.00
CA THR A 30 0.26 -9.31 5.12
C THR A 30 -0.27 -9.69 6.48
N GLY A 31 -1.53 -10.10 6.57
CA GLY A 31 -2.13 -10.47 7.84
C GLY A 31 -2.47 -9.29 8.75
N CYS A 32 -2.53 -8.09 8.19
CA CYS A 32 -2.92 -6.92 8.98
C CYS A 32 -4.40 -6.98 9.35
N ASN A 33 -4.72 -6.48 10.55
CA ASN A 33 -6.08 -6.55 11.08
C ASN A 33 -6.96 -5.39 10.67
N GLY A 34 -6.37 -4.22 10.51
CA GLY A 34 -7.12 -3.02 10.18
C GLY A 34 -6.62 -2.39 8.90
N VAL A 35 -7.54 -1.97 8.06
CA VAL A 35 -7.20 -1.29 6.80
C VAL A 35 -8.09 -0.07 6.67
N ASP A 36 -7.48 1.08 6.53
CA ASP A 36 -8.19 2.32 6.27
C ASP A 36 -7.63 2.92 4.99
N ILE A 37 -8.49 3.22 4.05
CA ILE A 37 -8.08 3.66 2.72
C ILE A 37 -8.74 4.98 2.40
N LYS A 38 -7.93 5.92 1.95
CA LYS A 38 -8.41 7.16 1.38
C LYS A 38 -7.84 7.29 -0.01
N GLN A 39 -8.69 7.65 -0.95
CA GLN A 39 -8.21 7.90 -2.31
C GLN A 39 -8.81 9.19 -2.82
N PHE A 40 -8.03 9.88 -3.61
CA PHE A 40 -8.51 11.06 -4.32
C PHE A 40 -7.74 11.23 -5.60
N VAL A 41 -8.37 11.88 -6.57
CA VAL A 41 -7.75 12.20 -7.84
C VAL A 41 -7.57 13.71 -7.90
N PHE A 42 -6.36 14.12 -8.15
CA PHE A 42 -6.03 15.52 -8.28
C PHE A 42 -5.16 15.71 -9.51
N ASN A 43 -5.63 16.55 -10.42
CA ASN A 43 -4.86 16.88 -11.63
C ASN A 43 -4.45 15.63 -12.42
N GLY A 44 -5.36 14.67 -12.53
CA GLY A 44 -5.12 13.44 -13.29
C GLY A 44 -4.29 12.40 -12.56
N LEU A 45 -3.87 12.67 -11.33
CA LEU A 45 -3.10 11.73 -10.53
C LEU A 45 -3.97 11.10 -9.47
N LEU A 46 -3.91 9.79 -9.39
CA LEU A 46 -4.55 9.04 -8.32
C LEU A 46 -3.62 9.01 -7.13
N ASN A 47 -4.15 9.38 -5.97
CA ASN A 47 -3.43 9.31 -4.70
C ASN A 47 -4.15 8.33 -3.79
N LEU A 48 -3.43 7.32 -3.35
CA LEU A 48 -3.93 6.33 -2.39
C LEU A 48 -3.15 6.48 -1.10
N SER A 49 -3.88 6.64 -0.01
CA SER A 49 -3.29 6.65 1.32
C SER A 49 -3.90 5.47 2.07
N ILE A 50 -3.07 4.51 2.45
CA ILE A 50 -3.52 3.27 3.06
C ILE A 50 -2.86 3.14 4.41
N LEU A 51 -3.67 3.01 5.45
CA LEU A 51 -3.18 2.82 6.80
C LEU A 51 -3.51 1.40 7.24
N LEU A 52 -2.48 0.64 7.53
CA LEU A 52 -2.61 -0.74 7.98
C LEU A 52 -2.28 -0.81 9.44
N ASP A 53 -3.06 -1.56 10.19
CA ASP A 53 -2.90 -1.70 11.62
C ASP A 53 -2.87 -3.18 11.99
N GLY A 54 -2.10 -3.50 13.04
CA GLY A 54 -2.00 -4.87 13.51
C GLY A 54 -1.25 -5.79 12.57
N CYS A 55 -0.27 -5.24 11.84
CA CYS A 55 0.50 -6.04 10.90
C CYS A 55 1.56 -6.87 11.61
N ASP A 56 1.82 -8.05 11.07
CA ASP A 56 2.89 -8.91 11.52
C ASP A 56 4.22 -8.30 11.07
N ASP A 57 5.10 -8.01 12.03
CA ASP A 57 6.40 -7.40 11.76
C ASP A 57 7.22 -8.18 10.74
N GLY A 58 7.10 -9.51 10.75
CA GLY A 58 7.82 -10.36 9.81
C GLY A 58 7.34 -10.21 8.37
N ARG A 59 6.19 -9.59 8.17
CA ARG A 59 5.62 -9.41 6.84
C ARG A 59 5.82 -8.01 6.28
N VAL A 60 6.30 -7.08 7.11
CA VAL A 60 6.44 -5.68 6.71
C VAL A 60 7.49 -5.50 5.63
N GLN A 61 8.65 -6.09 5.80
CA GLN A 61 9.73 -5.94 4.84
C GLN A 61 9.41 -6.58 3.48
N PRO A 62 8.86 -7.81 3.43
CA PRO A 62 8.42 -8.37 2.16
C PRO A 62 7.38 -7.52 1.46
N LEU A 63 6.43 -6.95 2.20
CA LEU A 63 5.42 -6.08 1.62
C LEU A 63 6.05 -4.84 1.00
N ARG A 64 6.99 -4.22 1.71
CA ARG A 64 7.69 -3.04 1.23
C ARG A 64 8.43 -3.34 -0.08
N GLU A 65 9.09 -4.48 -0.15
CA GLU A 65 9.82 -4.88 -1.35
C GLU A 65 8.87 -5.18 -2.51
N GLU A 66 7.78 -5.87 -2.26
CA GLU A 66 6.79 -6.17 -3.29
C GLU A 66 6.16 -4.91 -3.86
N LEU A 67 5.81 -3.97 -2.99
CA LEU A 67 5.22 -2.71 -3.43
C LEU A 67 6.21 -1.87 -4.23
N SER A 68 7.47 -1.85 -3.81
CA SER A 68 8.50 -1.12 -4.54
C SER A 68 8.70 -1.69 -5.93
N SER A 69 8.76 -3.01 -6.05
CA SER A 69 8.90 -3.69 -7.34
C SER A 69 7.70 -3.42 -8.24
N TYR A 70 6.52 -3.51 -7.66
CA TYR A 70 5.29 -3.26 -8.40
C TYR A 70 5.25 -1.82 -8.92
N ALA A 71 5.57 -0.87 -8.06
CA ALA A 71 5.56 0.54 -8.43
C ALA A 71 6.58 0.82 -9.55
N GLU A 72 7.76 0.26 -9.43
CA GLU A 72 8.79 0.43 -10.45
C GLU A 72 8.36 -0.16 -11.78
N LYS A 73 7.79 -1.36 -11.74
CA LYS A 73 7.31 -2.04 -12.94
C LYS A 73 6.19 -1.26 -13.63
N MET A 74 5.30 -0.66 -12.85
CA MET A 74 4.13 0.04 -13.37
C MET A 74 4.38 1.52 -13.63
N GLY A 75 5.52 2.04 -13.20
CA GLY A 75 5.90 3.43 -13.46
C GLY A 75 5.26 4.45 -12.53
N PHE A 76 4.94 4.07 -11.29
CA PHE A 76 4.42 5.03 -10.34
C PHE A 76 5.23 4.99 -9.04
N LYS A 77 4.87 5.86 -8.10
CA LYS A 77 5.59 5.98 -6.84
C LYS A 77 4.80 5.33 -5.71
N ALA A 78 5.49 4.53 -4.91
CA ALA A 78 4.93 3.97 -3.69
C ALA A 78 5.90 4.24 -2.55
N THR A 79 5.38 4.75 -1.45
CA THR A 79 6.17 5.05 -0.26
C THR A 79 5.55 4.30 0.91
N VAL A 80 6.38 3.63 1.70
CA VAL A 80 5.95 2.93 2.89
C VAL A 80 6.65 3.56 4.08
N TYR A 81 5.85 4.10 5.00
CA TYR A 81 6.36 4.78 6.19
C TYR A 81 6.46 3.88 7.40
#